data_5c684864359bc28e1aecb4c2904fe6eb
#
_entry.id   5c684864359bc28e1aecb4c2904fe6eb
#
_cell.length_a   1.000
_cell.length_b   1.000
_cell.length_c   1.000
_cell.angle_alpha   90.00
_cell.angle_beta   90.00
_cell.angle_gamma   90.00
#
_symmetry.space_group_name_H-M   'P 1'
#
loop_
_entity.id
_entity.type
_entity.pdbx_description
1 polymer ?
#
loop_
_entity_poly.entity_id
_entity_poly.type
_entity_poly.pdbx_seq_one_letter_code
_entity_poly.pdbx_strand_id
1 'polypeptide(L)'
;KSSFRNAGTLRGAAAAASLFALLALSACEQAAEQAAEPAPEPADATPVTVVLYEGARLILGDGSGPIENSAFTVDNGQFIAVGAAGEVSAPEGAARVDLSGMTVMPTIIDTHTHLSVTREALINDLQRYAYFGVSAALSMGADGPGAPLELRDEVIPGTARYQSAGHGLTAPEPGRRVVHWVTTPEEARQAVRDEAARDVDVIKVWVD
;
A
#
# COMPACT_ATOMS: atom_id res chain seq x y z
N LYS A 1 9.97 -55.96 20.16
CA LYS A 1 10.98 -56.61 20.99
C LYS A 1 11.66 -55.54 21.79
N SER A 2 11.33 -55.56 23.00
CA SER A 2 11.99 -55.63 24.31
C SER A 2 12.60 -54.28 24.72
N SER A 3 12.04 -53.54 25.65
CA SER A 3 11.97 -53.82 27.09
C SER A 3 13.31 -53.70 27.76
N PHE A 4 13.50 -52.72 28.65
CA PHE A 4 13.77 -52.95 30.05
C PHE A 4 13.85 -51.65 30.83
N ARG A 5 13.06 -51.59 31.85
CA ARG A 5 13.05 -50.80 33.06
C ARG A 5 14.39 -50.94 33.82
N ASN A 6 14.79 -49.95 34.59
CA ASN A 6 14.95 -50.19 36.02
C ASN A 6 14.94 -48.90 36.85
N ALA A 7 14.26 -49.00 37.93
CA ALA A 7 14.12 -48.08 39.04
C ALA A 7 15.28 -48.28 40.06
N GLY A 8 15.59 -47.26 40.78
CA GLY A 8 16.50 -47.37 41.92
C GLY A 8 16.36 -46.18 42.88
N THR A 9 15.56 -46.39 43.87
CA THR A 9 15.40 -45.58 45.08
C THR A 9 16.57 -45.79 46.06
N LEU A 10 16.90 -44.74 46.85
CA LEU A 10 17.44 -44.77 48.21
C LEU A 10 17.57 -43.31 48.69
N ARG A 11 16.80 -42.80 49.58
CA ARG A 11 16.58 -42.84 51.02
C ARG A 11 17.84 -42.61 51.87
N GLY A 12 17.71 -41.63 52.77
CA GLY A 12 18.40 -41.54 54.06
C GLY A 12 19.05 -40.18 54.22
N ALA A 13 18.61 -39.44 55.06
CA ALA A 13 18.52 -39.27 56.53
C ALA A 13 19.32 -38.05 56.94
N ALA A 14 18.65 -37.08 57.47
CA ALA A 14 18.56 -36.71 58.88
C ALA A 14 19.71 -35.81 59.34
N ALA A 15 19.32 -34.65 59.70
CA ALA A 15 19.05 -34.10 61.01
C ALA A 15 20.14 -33.24 61.64
N ALA A 16 19.68 -32.15 62.16
CA ALA A 16 20.07 -31.46 63.37
C ALA A 16 21.23 -30.47 63.39
N ALA A 17 20.99 -29.36 63.70
CA ALA A 17 21.17 -28.54 64.93
C ALA A 17 21.58 -27.13 64.53
N SER A 18 21.14 -26.10 65.03
CA SER A 18 20.71 -25.49 66.22
C SER A 18 21.00 -23.98 66.06
N LEU A 19 20.02 -23.19 66.26
CA LEU A 19 19.93 -22.12 67.25
C LEU A 19 21.24 -21.44 67.65
N PHE A 20 21.43 -20.22 67.19
CA PHE A 20 22.14 -19.09 67.78
C PHE A 20 22.16 -17.99 66.71
N ALA A 21 21.73 -16.82 66.89
CA ALA A 21 21.41 -15.91 67.95
C ALA A 21 20.54 -14.80 67.39
N LEU A 22 19.46 -14.52 68.03
CA LEU A 22 18.85 -13.20 68.03
C LEU A 22 19.84 -12.23 68.62
N LEU A 23 19.93 -11.05 68.04
CA LEU A 23 20.29 -9.74 68.57
C LEU A 23 21.34 -9.05 67.67
N ALA A 24 20.84 -8.39 66.67
CA ALA A 24 21.33 -7.10 66.27
C ALA A 24 20.16 -6.39 65.53
N LEU A 25 19.20 -6.02 66.35
CA LEU A 25 18.21 -5.04 65.99
C LEU A 25 18.83 -3.64 66.08
N SER A 26 18.37 -2.82 65.14
CA SER A 26 18.33 -1.37 65.25
C SER A 26 19.63 -0.63 64.96
N ALA A 27 19.85 -0.36 63.65
CA ALA A 27 20.32 0.95 63.18
C ALA A 27 20.51 0.92 61.68
N CYS A 28 19.45 1.16 60.94
CA CYS A 28 19.47 1.75 59.59
C CYS A 28 18.05 1.81 59.05
N GLU A 29 17.21 2.43 59.81
CA GLU A 29 15.92 2.94 59.32
C GLU A 29 16.11 4.45 59.24
N GLN A 30 16.30 4.90 58.04
CA GLN A 30 16.05 6.23 57.50
C GLN A 30 17.08 6.58 56.41
N ALA A 31 17.15 5.76 55.36
CA ALA A 31 17.48 6.31 54.07
C ALA A 31 16.14 6.67 53.43
N ALA A 32 15.85 7.94 53.42
CA ALA A 32 14.69 8.50 52.74
C ALA A 32 14.62 7.96 51.32
N GLU A 33 13.58 7.21 51.06
CA GLU A 33 13.09 6.87 49.73
C GLU A 33 12.68 8.19 49.06
N GLN A 34 13.66 8.88 48.48
CA GLN A 34 13.36 9.86 47.44
C GLN A 34 12.82 9.08 46.27
N ALA A 35 11.48 9.03 46.20
CA ALA A 35 10.80 8.66 45.00
C ALA A 35 11.36 9.54 43.86
N ALA A 36 12.17 8.96 43.00
CA ALA A 36 12.56 9.58 41.76
C ALA A 36 11.26 9.86 41.01
N GLU A 37 10.98 11.13 40.80
CA GLU A 37 9.92 11.59 39.92
C GLU A 37 10.08 10.84 38.57
N PRO A 38 9.05 10.14 38.07
CA PRO A 38 9.19 9.44 36.80
C PRO A 38 9.61 10.48 35.75
N ALA A 39 10.71 10.22 35.07
CA ALA A 39 11.11 11.03 33.93
C ALA A 39 9.89 11.18 33.01
N PRO A 40 9.63 12.39 32.47
CA PRO A 40 8.51 12.59 31.58
C PRO A 40 8.65 11.57 30.44
N GLU A 41 7.61 10.75 30.23
CA GLU A 41 7.51 9.89 29.06
C GLU A 41 7.78 10.77 27.84
N PRO A 42 8.64 10.33 26.89
CA PRO A 42 8.85 11.09 25.67
C PRO A 42 7.48 11.29 25.04
N ALA A 43 7.11 12.57 24.87
CA ALA A 43 5.88 12.93 24.17
C ALA A 43 5.82 12.11 22.88
N ASP A 44 4.71 11.43 22.66
CA ASP A 44 4.40 10.64 21.50
C ASP A 44 4.70 11.50 20.26
N ALA A 45 5.93 11.45 19.75
CA ALA A 45 6.31 12.12 18.53
C ALA A 45 5.57 11.40 17.42
N THR A 46 4.54 12.03 16.88
CA THR A 46 3.86 11.54 15.67
C THR A 46 4.95 11.15 14.66
N PRO A 47 4.99 9.90 14.18
CA PRO A 47 6.05 9.48 13.27
C PRO A 47 6.07 10.41 12.06
N VAL A 48 7.25 10.94 11.73
CA VAL A 48 7.41 11.78 10.54
C VAL A 48 7.26 10.90 9.32
N THR A 49 6.16 11.08 8.59
CA THR A 49 5.82 10.30 7.38
C THR A 49 6.35 10.96 6.10
N VAL A 50 6.88 12.18 6.22
CA VAL A 50 7.42 12.93 5.10
C VAL A 50 8.73 12.32 4.60
N VAL A 51 8.81 12.12 3.29
CA VAL A 51 10.04 11.69 2.60
C VAL A 51 10.48 12.81 1.66
N LEU A 52 11.74 13.21 1.74
CA LEU A 52 12.38 14.14 0.82
C LEU A 52 13.17 13.35 -0.24
N TYR A 53 12.88 13.62 -1.50
CA TYR A 53 13.58 13.09 -2.66
C TYR A 53 14.41 14.20 -3.29
N GLU A 54 15.68 13.94 -3.61
CA GLU A 54 16.62 14.95 -4.11
C GLU A 54 17.47 14.42 -5.27
N GLY A 55 17.92 15.33 -6.14
CA GLY A 55 18.93 15.06 -7.15
C GLY A 55 18.41 14.62 -8.52
N ALA A 56 17.11 14.33 -8.64
CA ALA A 56 16.55 13.88 -9.90
C ALA A 56 16.42 14.99 -10.93
N ARG A 57 16.44 14.62 -12.22
CA ARG A 57 15.81 15.40 -13.27
C ARG A 57 14.31 15.18 -13.20
N LEU A 58 13.53 16.21 -12.92
CA LEU A 58 12.08 16.11 -12.73
C LEU A 58 11.32 16.72 -13.90
N ILE A 59 10.44 15.92 -14.51
CA ILE A 59 9.52 16.32 -15.56
C ILE A 59 8.12 16.39 -14.95
N LEU A 60 7.50 17.58 -14.91
CA LEU A 60 6.17 17.78 -14.28
C LEU A 60 5.02 17.28 -15.16
N GLY A 61 5.18 17.29 -16.48
CA GLY A 61 4.14 16.88 -17.43
C GLY A 61 3.12 17.98 -17.73
N ASP A 62 3.36 19.21 -17.29
CA ASP A 62 2.49 20.39 -17.48
C ASP A 62 2.88 21.25 -18.69
N GLY A 63 3.86 20.81 -19.49
CA GLY A 63 4.41 21.53 -20.63
C GLY A 63 5.58 22.46 -20.27
N SER A 64 5.94 22.59 -19.00
CA SER A 64 7.16 23.31 -18.59
C SER A 64 8.41 22.51 -18.93
N GLY A 65 9.57 23.17 -18.91
CA GLY A 65 10.86 22.48 -18.98
C GLY A 65 11.14 21.64 -17.75
N PRO A 66 12.05 20.63 -17.84
CA PRO A 66 12.42 19.85 -16.68
C PRO A 66 13.15 20.68 -15.62
N ILE A 67 12.97 20.31 -14.36
CA ILE A 67 13.76 20.84 -13.24
C ILE A 67 14.98 19.94 -13.08
N GLU A 68 16.14 20.43 -13.43
CA GLU A 68 17.40 19.73 -13.21
C GLU A 68 17.80 19.81 -11.73
N ASN A 69 18.34 18.70 -11.18
CA ASN A 69 18.70 18.61 -9.77
C ASN A 69 17.55 19.09 -8.86
N SER A 70 16.41 18.43 -9.00
CA SER A 70 15.18 18.77 -8.28
C SER A 70 15.18 18.26 -6.83
N ALA A 71 14.26 18.80 -6.05
CA ALA A 71 13.83 18.23 -4.78
C ALA A 71 12.31 18.23 -4.70
N PHE A 72 11.75 17.23 -4.03
CA PHE A 72 10.32 17.19 -3.73
C PHE A 72 10.04 16.39 -2.46
N THR A 73 9.00 16.77 -1.74
CA THR A 73 8.56 16.07 -0.54
C THR A 73 7.25 15.35 -0.80
N VAL A 74 7.14 14.15 -0.26
CA VAL A 74 5.92 13.32 -0.31
C VAL A 74 5.50 12.98 1.12
N ASP A 75 4.23 13.15 1.41
CA ASP A 75 3.60 12.71 2.66
C ASP A 75 2.31 11.97 2.33
N ASN A 76 2.12 10.78 2.91
CA ASN A 76 0.94 9.94 2.66
C ASN A 76 0.58 9.78 1.16
N GLY A 77 1.61 9.64 0.30
CA GLY A 77 1.41 9.47 -1.14
C GLY A 77 1.06 10.76 -1.92
N GLN A 78 1.11 11.92 -1.25
CA GLN A 78 0.85 13.22 -1.86
C GLN A 78 2.12 14.05 -1.98
N PHE A 79 2.31 14.74 -3.09
CA PHE A 79 3.36 15.75 -3.22
C PHE A 79 2.99 16.98 -2.38
N ILE A 80 3.90 17.37 -1.47
CA ILE A 80 3.70 18.53 -0.60
C ILE A 80 4.43 19.75 -1.15
N ALA A 81 5.64 19.57 -1.64
CA ALA A 81 6.44 20.63 -2.25
C ALA A 81 7.29 20.06 -3.39
N VAL A 82 7.53 20.87 -4.39
CA VAL A 82 8.34 20.54 -5.58
C VAL A 82 9.15 21.79 -5.97
N GLY A 83 10.44 21.63 -6.28
CA GLY A 83 11.31 22.72 -6.70
C GLY A 83 12.71 22.26 -7.05
N ALA A 84 13.64 23.20 -7.16
CA ALA A 84 15.06 22.88 -7.29
C ALA A 84 15.65 22.41 -5.95
N ALA A 85 16.75 21.68 -6.00
CA ALA A 85 17.47 21.28 -4.79
C ALA A 85 17.89 22.52 -3.98
N GLY A 86 17.60 22.48 -2.67
CA GLY A 86 17.83 23.60 -1.75
C GLY A 86 16.65 24.58 -1.64
N GLU A 87 15.65 24.53 -2.52
CA GLU A 87 14.43 25.33 -2.40
C GLU A 87 13.32 24.62 -1.63
N VAL A 88 13.38 23.28 -1.59
CA VAL A 88 12.41 22.45 -0.88
C VAL A 88 12.97 22.06 0.48
N SER A 89 12.22 22.36 1.54
CA SER A 89 12.56 21.96 2.91
C SER A 89 11.72 20.75 3.35
N ALA A 90 12.30 19.93 4.19
CA ALA A 90 11.59 18.85 4.86
C ALA A 90 11.70 19.03 6.39
N PRO A 91 10.72 18.52 7.17
CA PRO A 91 10.80 18.56 8.62
C PRO A 91 12.00 17.78 9.15
N GLU A 92 12.46 18.14 10.34
CA GLU A 92 13.50 17.40 11.02
C GLU A 92 13.08 15.93 11.22
N GLY A 93 14.00 15.02 10.93
CA GLY A 93 13.72 13.57 10.99
C GLY A 93 13.06 12.98 9.74
N ALA A 94 12.77 13.78 8.71
CA ALA A 94 12.27 13.26 7.44
C ALA A 94 13.29 12.31 6.78
N ALA A 95 12.81 11.20 6.24
CA ALA A 95 13.64 10.31 5.43
C ALA A 95 14.10 11.04 4.17
N ARG A 96 15.33 10.73 3.70
CA ARG A 96 15.89 11.30 2.47
C ARG A 96 16.23 10.21 1.49
N VAL A 97 15.90 10.43 0.22
CA VAL A 97 16.18 9.52 -0.89
C VAL A 97 16.96 10.28 -1.96
N ASP A 98 18.17 9.80 -2.23
CA ASP A 98 18.99 10.31 -3.32
C ASP A 98 18.57 9.68 -4.64
N LEU A 99 18.13 10.53 -5.58
CA LEU A 99 17.75 10.18 -6.93
C LEU A 99 18.71 10.73 -7.98
N SER A 100 19.96 11.04 -7.59
CA SER A 100 20.97 11.58 -8.49
C SER A 100 21.17 10.67 -9.71
N GLY A 101 21.15 11.25 -10.90
CA GLY A 101 21.26 10.54 -12.17
C GLY A 101 19.97 9.87 -12.65
N MET A 102 18.87 9.99 -11.88
CA MET A 102 17.57 9.48 -12.28
C MET A 102 16.69 10.56 -12.88
N THR A 103 15.72 10.15 -13.69
CA THR A 103 14.63 11.00 -14.16
C THR A 103 13.33 10.56 -13.50
N VAL A 104 12.65 11.51 -12.88
CA VAL A 104 11.29 11.33 -12.36
C VAL A 104 10.31 12.02 -13.30
N MET A 105 9.24 11.34 -13.64
CA MET A 105 8.22 11.84 -14.56
C MET A 105 6.86 11.26 -14.20
N PRO A 106 5.74 11.87 -14.66
CA PRO A 106 4.43 11.25 -14.54
C PRO A 106 4.43 9.84 -15.12
N THR A 107 3.70 8.96 -14.47
CA THR A 107 3.64 7.56 -14.90
C THR A 107 2.95 7.40 -16.26
N ILE A 108 3.24 6.29 -16.94
CA ILE A 108 2.51 5.89 -18.15
C ILE A 108 1.17 5.29 -17.71
N ILE A 109 0.09 5.76 -18.33
CA ILE A 109 -1.27 5.25 -18.16
C ILE A 109 -1.74 4.72 -19.51
N ASP A 110 -2.12 3.44 -19.56
CA ASP A 110 -2.80 2.87 -20.73
C ASP A 110 -4.30 3.12 -20.61
N THR A 111 -4.80 4.06 -21.39
CA THR A 111 -6.19 4.50 -21.34
C THR A 111 -7.14 3.68 -22.22
N HIS A 112 -6.65 2.65 -22.92
CA HIS A 112 -7.48 1.82 -23.78
C HIS A 112 -6.89 0.41 -23.93
N THR A 113 -7.27 -0.47 -23.03
CA THR A 113 -6.85 -1.87 -23.09
C THR A 113 -8.02 -2.83 -22.93
N HIS A 114 -7.75 -4.11 -23.17
CA HIS A 114 -8.64 -5.24 -22.88
C HIS A 114 -7.80 -6.32 -22.21
N LEU A 115 -7.97 -6.49 -20.93
CA LEU A 115 -7.20 -7.43 -20.13
C LEU A 115 -7.98 -8.72 -19.84
N SER A 116 -7.34 -9.65 -19.18
CA SER A 116 -7.95 -10.91 -18.78
C SER A 116 -9.09 -10.70 -17.79
N VAL A 117 -10.10 -11.58 -17.85
CA VAL A 117 -11.34 -11.45 -17.05
C VAL A 117 -11.35 -12.33 -15.80
N THR A 118 -10.37 -13.23 -15.64
CA THR A 118 -10.22 -14.00 -14.40
C THR A 118 -9.25 -13.30 -13.46
N ARG A 119 -9.47 -13.41 -12.17
CA ARG A 119 -8.66 -12.72 -11.15
C ARG A 119 -7.16 -12.96 -11.32
N GLU A 120 -6.75 -14.22 -11.40
CA GLU A 120 -5.34 -14.59 -11.50
C GLU A 120 -4.70 -14.04 -12.78
N ALA A 121 -5.34 -14.23 -13.92
CA ALA A 121 -4.81 -13.77 -15.19
C ALA A 121 -4.77 -12.23 -15.27
N LEU A 122 -5.77 -11.54 -14.72
CA LEU A 122 -5.79 -10.08 -14.65
C LEU A 122 -4.66 -9.55 -13.76
N ILE A 123 -4.42 -10.14 -12.59
CA ILE A 123 -3.29 -9.78 -11.74
C ILE A 123 -1.96 -9.95 -12.49
N ASN A 124 -1.78 -11.06 -13.20
CA ASN A 124 -0.58 -11.30 -14.01
C ASN A 124 -0.41 -10.26 -15.14
N ASP A 125 -1.51 -9.86 -15.78
CA ASP A 125 -1.49 -8.79 -16.78
C ASP A 125 -1.06 -7.46 -16.15
N LEU A 126 -1.63 -7.09 -15.01
CA LEU A 126 -1.30 -5.86 -14.29
C LEU A 126 0.14 -5.85 -13.76
N GLN A 127 0.69 -6.98 -13.36
CA GLN A 127 2.10 -7.13 -13.00
C GLN A 127 3.02 -6.88 -14.20
N ARG A 128 2.67 -7.41 -15.38
CA ARG A 128 3.42 -7.13 -16.61
C ARG A 128 3.36 -5.65 -16.98
N TYR A 129 2.22 -4.99 -16.83
CA TYR A 129 2.10 -3.55 -17.04
C TYR A 129 3.04 -2.79 -16.12
N ALA A 130 3.02 -3.08 -14.82
CA ALA A 130 3.91 -2.45 -13.85
C ALA A 130 5.39 -2.71 -14.15
N TYR A 131 5.74 -3.93 -14.56
CA TYR A 131 7.10 -4.29 -14.95
C TYR A 131 7.64 -3.44 -16.10
N PHE A 132 6.77 -3.08 -17.08
CA PHE A 132 7.12 -2.22 -18.21
C PHE A 132 6.90 -0.73 -17.94
N GLY A 133 6.66 -0.31 -16.70
CA GLY A 133 6.53 1.09 -16.30
C GLY A 133 5.16 1.70 -16.55
N VAL A 134 4.14 0.90 -16.88
CA VAL A 134 2.74 1.34 -16.96
C VAL A 134 2.11 1.12 -15.59
N SER A 135 1.71 2.17 -14.89
CA SER A 135 1.21 2.06 -13.52
C SER A 135 -0.30 2.15 -13.39
N ALA A 136 -1.01 2.39 -14.48
CA ALA A 136 -2.48 2.30 -14.52
C ALA A 136 -2.97 1.85 -15.89
N ALA A 137 -4.05 1.09 -15.90
CA ALA A 137 -4.68 0.57 -17.10
C ALA A 137 -6.20 0.76 -17.02
N LEU A 138 -6.81 1.25 -18.10
CA LEU A 138 -8.26 1.41 -18.23
C LEU A 138 -8.80 0.42 -19.26
N SER A 139 -9.54 -0.59 -18.81
CA SER A 139 -10.23 -1.55 -19.65
C SER A 139 -11.49 -0.94 -20.27
N MET A 140 -11.61 -1.08 -21.58
CA MET A 140 -12.57 -0.29 -22.37
C MET A 140 -13.71 -1.15 -22.94
N GLY A 141 -14.57 -1.63 -22.04
CA GLY A 141 -15.91 -2.07 -22.42
C GLY A 141 -16.08 -3.59 -22.65
N ALA A 142 -15.11 -4.42 -22.21
CA ALA A 142 -15.19 -5.87 -22.33
C ALA A 142 -15.30 -6.62 -20.99
N ASP A 143 -15.50 -5.90 -19.88
CA ASP A 143 -15.48 -6.46 -18.55
C ASP A 143 -16.88 -6.76 -18.06
N GLY A 144 -17.14 -8.06 -17.84
CA GLY A 144 -18.33 -8.51 -17.16
C GLY A 144 -18.27 -8.31 -15.64
N PRO A 145 -19.33 -8.68 -14.92
CA PRO A 145 -19.34 -8.72 -13.47
C PRO A 145 -18.29 -9.71 -12.94
N GLY A 146 -17.81 -9.48 -11.71
CA GLY A 146 -16.82 -10.32 -11.04
C GLY A 146 -15.43 -9.71 -10.99
N ALA A 147 -14.40 -10.53 -11.15
CA ALA A 147 -13.02 -10.15 -10.87
C ALA A 147 -12.55 -8.80 -11.47
N PRO A 148 -12.88 -8.43 -12.71
CA PRO A 148 -12.47 -7.12 -13.22
C PRO A 148 -13.01 -5.94 -12.40
N LEU A 149 -14.28 -5.98 -12.00
CA LEU A 149 -14.88 -4.91 -11.23
C LEU A 149 -14.46 -4.95 -9.75
N GLU A 150 -14.24 -6.14 -9.20
CA GLU A 150 -13.78 -6.32 -7.82
C GLU A 150 -12.33 -5.83 -7.62
N LEU A 151 -11.44 -6.07 -8.61
CA LEU A 151 -10.02 -5.70 -8.52
C LEU A 151 -9.76 -4.19 -8.59
N ARG A 152 -10.70 -3.38 -9.08
CA ARG A 152 -10.54 -1.92 -9.14
C ARG A 152 -10.25 -1.29 -7.78
N ASP A 153 -10.92 -1.81 -6.75
CA ASP A 153 -10.87 -1.27 -5.39
C ASP A 153 -9.70 -1.85 -4.58
N GLU A 154 -8.92 -2.77 -5.19
CA GLU A 154 -7.81 -3.41 -4.51
C GLU A 154 -6.47 -2.73 -4.84
N VAL A 155 -5.63 -2.58 -3.82
CA VAL A 155 -4.23 -2.21 -3.99
C VAL A 155 -3.37 -3.44 -3.83
N ILE A 156 -2.91 -4.00 -4.96
CA ILE A 156 -2.06 -5.18 -4.98
C ILE A 156 -0.62 -4.73 -5.24
N PRO A 157 0.32 -5.00 -4.32
CA PRO A 157 1.71 -4.61 -4.52
C PRO A 157 2.31 -5.19 -5.81
N GLY A 158 3.03 -4.36 -6.55
CA GLY A 158 3.71 -4.76 -7.79
C GLY A 158 2.80 -4.87 -9.01
N THR A 159 1.56 -4.37 -8.93
CA THR A 159 0.65 -4.30 -10.08
C THR A 159 0.39 -2.87 -10.51
N ALA A 160 0.02 -2.67 -11.78
CA ALA A 160 -0.62 -1.45 -12.22
C ALA A 160 -2.00 -1.30 -11.57
N ARG A 161 -2.45 -0.07 -11.35
CA ARG A 161 -3.84 0.20 -10.96
C ARG A 161 -4.77 -0.16 -12.11
N TYR A 162 -5.95 -0.64 -11.77
CA TYR A 162 -6.93 -1.07 -12.75
C TYR A 162 -8.20 -0.21 -12.65
N GLN A 163 -8.70 0.20 -13.80
CA GLN A 163 -9.99 0.86 -13.98
C GLN A 163 -10.75 0.18 -15.09
N SER A 164 -12.07 0.27 -15.08
CA SER A 164 -12.92 -0.45 -16.02
C SER A 164 -14.13 0.36 -16.46
N ALA A 165 -14.41 0.28 -17.76
CA ALA A 165 -15.64 0.76 -18.35
C ALA A 165 -16.80 -0.26 -18.26
N GLY A 166 -16.59 -1.41 -17.61
CA GLY A 166 -17.59 -2.46 -17.58
C GLY A 166 -17.94 -2.98 -18.98
N HIS A 167 -19.21 -3.11 -19.27
CA HIS A 167 -19.71 -3.40 -20.61
C HIS A 167 -19.85 -2.12 -21.43
N GLY A 168 -19.28 -2.11 -22.61
CA GLY A 168 -19.50 -1.00 -23.54
C GLY A 168 -20.85 -1.11 -24.27
N LEU A 169 -21.27 0.02 -24.83
CA LEU A 169 -22.50 0.15 -25.58
C LEU A 169 -22.19 0.21 -27.09
N THR A 170 -22.97 -0.48 -27.92
CA THR A 170 -22.86 -0.44 -29.37
C THR A 170 -24.17 -0.79 -30.04
N ALA A 171 -24.30 -0.46 -31.32
CA ALA A 171 -25.32 -1.06 -32.16
C ALA A 171 -25.12 -2.59 -32.24
N PRO A 172 -26.19 -3.37 -32.55
CA PRO A 172 -26.05 -4.82 -32.70
C PRO A 172 -24.97 -5.20 -33.72
N GLU A 173 -23.94 -5.91 -33.23
CA GLU A 173 -22.82 -6.38 -34.02
C GLU A 173 -22.63 -7.90 -33.83
N PRO A 174 -22.97 -8.75 -34.81
CA PRO A 174 -22.81 -10.18 -34.69
C PRO A 174 -21.36 -10.60 -34.37
N GLY A 175 -21.21 -11.43 -33.34
CA GLY A 175 -19.90 -11.91 -32.85
C GLY A 175 -19.27 -11.08 -31.77
N ARG A 176 -19.68 -9.84 -31.53
CA ARG A 176 -19.25 -9.06 -30.37
C ARG A 176 -19.99 -9.55 -29.11
N ARG A 177 -19.23 -9.95 -28.12
CA ARG A 177 -19.75 -10.46 -26.85
C ARG A 177 -19.52 -9.43 -25.73
N VAL A 178 -20.26 -9.55 -24.66
CA VAL A 178 -20.02 -8.78 -23.42
C VAL A 178 -20.22 -7.27 -23.64
N VAL A 179 -21.31 -6.90 -24.31
CA VAL A 179 -21.66 -5.51 -24.57
C VAL A 179 -23.19 -5.33 -24.47
N HIS A 180 -23.62 -4.10 -24.25
CA HIS A 180 -25.01 -3.70 -24.41
C HIS A 180 -25.29 -3.40 -25.87
N TRP A 181 -26.16 -4.16 -26.49
CA TRP A 181 -26.70 -3.81 -27.81
C TRP A 181 -27.84 -2.83 -27.65
N VAL A 182 -27.70 -1.69 -28.26
CA VAL A 182 -28.67 -0.60 -28.18
C VAL A 182 -29.10 -0.16 -29.57
N THR A 183 -30.43 -0.02 -29.76
CA THR A 183 -31.03 0.38 -31.04
C THR A 183 -31.88 1.64 -30.89
N THR A 184 -32.20 1.99 -29.65
CA THR A 184 -33.00 3.17 -29.32
C THR A 184 -32.33 4.04 -28.26
N PRO A 185 -32.63 5.34 -28.18
CA PRO A 185 -32.13 6.20 -27.12
C PRO A 185 -32.54 5.72 -25.72
N GLU A 186 -33.70 5.09 -25.58
CA GLU A 186 -34.19 4.55 -24.31
C GLU A 186 -33.36 3.38 -23.84
N GLU A 187 -33.02 2.43 -24.73
CA GLU A 187 -32.11 1.32 -24.45
C GLU A 187 -30.73 1.83 -24.09
N ALA A 188 -30.20 2.82 -24.80
CA ALA A 188 -28.90 3.42 -24.51
C ALA A 188 -28.88 4.04 -23.10
N ARG A 189 -29.91 4.80 -22.73
CA ARG A 189 -30.03 5.37 -21.39
C ARG A 189 -30.15 4.30 -20.29
N GLN A 190 -30.86 3.20 -20.60
CA GLN A 190 -30.95 2.09 -19.66
C GLN A 190 -29.58 1.41 -19.49
N ALA A 191 -28.87 1.11 -20.58
CA ALA A 191 -27.54 0.52 -20.51
C ALA A 191 -26.54 1.38 -19.69
N VAL A 192 -26.59 2.71 -19.85
CA VAL A 192 -25.79 3.64 -19.06
C VAL A 192 -26.15 3.54 -17.56
N ARG A 193 -27.45 3.47 -17.22
CA ARG A 193 -27.86 3.28 -15.81
C ARG A 193 -27.40 1.94 -15.24
N ASP A 194 -27.44 0.89 -16.05
CA ASP A 194 -27.01 -0.45 -15.63
C ASP A 194 -25.52 -0.48 -15.34
N GLU A 195 -24.69 0.16 -16.17
CA GLU A 195 -23.25 0.27 -15.92
C GLU A 195 -22.94 1.22 -14.75
N ALA A 196 -23.65 2.33 -14.63
CA ALA A 196 -23.53 3.24 -13.49
C ALA A 196 -23.89 2.56 -12.16
N ALA A 197 -24.86 1.64 -12.17
CA ALA A 197 -25.22 0.84 -10.99
C ALA A 197 -24.14 -0.18 -10.58
N ARG A 198 -23.21 -0.49 -11.48
CA ARG A 198 -22.01 -1.30 -11.21
C ARG A 198 -20.81 -0.45 -10.77
N ASP A 199 -21.01 0.85 -10.69
CA ASP A 199 -19.98 1.81 -10.29
C ASP A 199 -18.74 1.78 -11.20
N VAL A 200 -18.93 1.64 -12.52
CA VAL A 200 -17.81 1.66 -13.48
C VAL A 200 -17.17 3.05 -13.55
N ASP A 201 -15.87 3.09 -13.88
CA ASP A 201 -15.09 4.33 -13.88
C ASP A 201 -15.46 5.26 -15.03
N VAL A 202 -15.83 4.71 -16.19
CA VAL A 202 -16.26 5.45 -17.38
C VAL A 202 -17.28 4.65 -18.18
N ILE A 203 -18.02 5.34 -19.05
CA ILE A 203 -18.93 4.70 -20.01
C ILE A 203 -18.21 4.58 -21.36
N LYS A 204 -18.13 3.37 -21.90
CA LYS A 204 -17.60 3.09 -23.25
C LYS A 204 -18.73 2.99 -24.26
N VAL A 205 -18.61 3.73 -25.35
CA VAL A 205 -19.48 3.63 -26.52
C VAL A 205 -18.64 3.39 -27.77
N TRP A 206 -19.04 2.43 -28.60
CA TRP A 206 -18.52 2.31 -29.96
C TRP A 206 -19.49 3.03 -30.90
N VAL A 207 -18.94 3.90 -31.73
CA VAL A 207 -19.66 4.66 -32.75
C VAL A 207 -19.00 4.32 -34.09
N ASP A 208 -19.75 3.73 -35.00
CA ASP A 208 -19.33 3.38 -36.35
C ASP A 208 -19.69 4.49 -37.33
#